data_8c2681b99b466bc853547bcbfb250bdd
#
_entry.id   8c2681b99b466bc853547bcbfb250bdd
#
_cell.length_a   1.000
_cell.length_b   1.000
_cell.length_c   1.000
_cell.angle_alpha   90.00
_cell.angle_beta   90.00
_cell.angle_gamma   90.00
#
_symmetry.space_group_name_H-M   'P 1'
#
loop_
_entity.id
_entity.type
_entity.pdbx_description
1 polymer ?
#
loop_
_entity_poly.entity_id
_entity_poly.type
_entity_poly.pdbx_seq_one_letter_code
_entity_poly.pdbx_strand_id
1 'polypeptide(L)'
;NALTDVEIARFSVNQFHFSGVNINSYEDRQYPYGAALAHVLGYVSKINDNDLKALDQKGLAENYAADHNICKQGIERYYETALHGKTGYQEVEVDNHGRIVRLLKDVPPVAGKNIHLTLDLHLQQYIESLLAGQRAAVLVEDPHDGSVLAMVSNPR
;
A
#
# COMPACT_ATOMS: atom_id res chain seq x y z
N ASN A 1 -15.57 5.32 -5.28
CA ASN A 1 -15.66 4.13 -6.14
C ASN A 1 -14.55 4.23 -7.18
N ALA A 2 -13.83 3.15 -7.40
CA ALA A 2 -12.89 3.07 -8.50
C ALA A 2 -13.65 3.13 -9.82
N LEU A 3 -13.14 3.92 -10.76
CA LEU A 3 -13.68 4.04 -12.10
C LEU A 3 -13.03 3.02 -13.02
N THR A 4 -13.79 2.50 -13.95
CA THR A 4 -13.27 1.65 -15.04
C THR A 4 -12.63 2.52 -16.14
N ASP A 5 -11.76 1.95 -16.96
CA ASP A 5 -11.12 2.66 -18.07
C ASP A 5 -12.13 3.31 -19.02
N VAL A 6 -13.27 2.66 -19.23
CA VAL A 6 -14.37 3.19 -20.07
C VAL A 6 -15.03 4.41 -19.41
N GLU A 7 -15.23 4.37 -18.10
CA GLU A 7 -15.80 5.51 -17.35
C GLU A 7 -14.82 6.68 -17.30
N ILE A 8 -13.52 6.40 -17.12
CA ILE A 8 -12.44 7.39 -17.20
C ILE A 8 -12.44 8.08 -18.56
N ALA A 9 -12.48 7.30 -19.65
CA ALA A 9 -12.51 7.85 -21.00
C ALA A 9 -13.76 8.72 -21.25
N ARG A 10 -14.94 8.25 -20.83
CA ARG A 10 -16.19 9.01 -20.94
C ARG A 10 -16.17 10.31 -20.15
N PHE A 11 -15.62 10.28 -18.95
CA PHE A 11 -15.49 11.48 -18.12
C PHE A 11 -14.50 12.47 -18.74
N SER A 12 -13.33 11.98 -19.19
CA SER A 12 -12.27 12.86 -19.75
C SER A 12 -12.76 13.63 -20.97
N VAL A 13 -13.57 13.01 -21.84
CA VAL A 13 -14.18 13.68 -23.01
C VAL A 13 -15.19 14.75 -22.60
N ASN A 14 -15.88 14.58 -21.47
CA ASN A 14 -16.94 15.48 -20.99
C ASN A 14 -16.51 16.33 -19.80
N GLN A 15 -15.22 16.32 -19.42
CA GLN A 15 -14.70 17.00 -18.22
C GLN A 15 -15.03 18.51 -18.19
N PHE A 16 -15.12 19.14 -19.34
CA PHE A 16 -15.46 20.56 -19.45
C PHE A 16 -16.87 20.91 -18.94
N HIS A 17 -17.78 19.92 -18.82
CA HIS A 17 -19.10 20.10 -18.22
C HIS A 17 -19.08 20.01 -16.68
N PHE A 18 -18.00 19.49 -16.09
CA PHE A 18 -17.90 19.19 -14.66
C PHE A 18 -16.83 20.06 -14.00
N SER A 19 -17.14 21.31 -13.78
CA SER A 19 -16.27 22.25 -13.08
C SER A 19 -15.99 21.76 -11.64
N GLY A 20 -14.71 21.70 -11.25
CA GLY A 20 -14.29 21.30 -9.90
C GLY A 20 -14.23 19.79 -9.65
N VAL A 21 -14.39 18.96 -10.68
CA VAL A 21 -14.24 17.50 -10.58
C VAL A 21 -12.98 17.07 -11.31
N ASN A 22 -12.12 16.32 -10.62
CA ASN A 22 -10.89 15.75 -11.18
C ASN A 22 -10.85 14.23 -10.97
N ILE A 23 -10.19 13.54 -11.90
CA ILE A 23 -9.84 12.12 -11.75
C ILE A 23 -8.43 12.06 -11.18
N ASN A 24 -8.28 11.40 -10.03
CA ASN A 24 -6.98 11.09 -9.45
C ASN A 24 -6.76 9.58 -9.53
N SER A 25 -5.57 9.18 -9.97
CA SER A 25 -5.12 7.79 -9.86
C SER A 25 -4.58 7.55 -8.45
N TYR A 26 -4.86 6.40 -7.90
CA TYR A 26 -4.27 5.93 -6.65
C TYR A 26 -3.85 4.48 -6.80
N GLU A 27 -2.84 4.10 -6.03
CA GLU A 27 -2.38 2.72 -5.99
C GLU A 27 -3.12 1.97 -4.89
N ASP A 28 -3.51 0.73 -5.18
CA ASP A 28 -4.16 -0.16 -4.23
C ASP A 28 -3.34 -1.43 -4.04
N ARG A 29 -3.32 -1.95 -2.80
CA ARG A 29 -2.58 -3.17 -2.47
C ARG A 29 -3.28 -4.38 -3.05
N GLN A 30 -2.51 -5.20 -3.75
CA GLN A 30 -2.95 -6.48 -4.29
C GLN A 30 -2.32 -7.62 -3.51
N TYR A 31 -3.15 -8.56 -3.05
CA TYR A 31 -2.71 -9.75 -2.32
C TYR A 31 -3.05 -11.01 -3.12
N PRO A 32 -2.21 -11.40 -4.10
CA PRO A 32 -2.51 -12.50 -5.02
C PRO A 32 -2.76 -13.84 -4.32
N TYR A 33 -2.13 -14.03 -3.16
CA TYR A 33 -2.24 -15.27 -2.37
C TYR A 33 -3.25 -15.15 -1.22
N GLY A 34 -4.01 -14.06 -1.20
CA GLY A 34 -5.12 -13.85 -0.27
C GLY A 34 -4.72 -14.05 1.18
N ALA A 35 -5.48 -14.89 1.85
CA ALA A 35 -5.35 -15.11 3.28
C ALA A 35 -4.08 -15.92 3.69
N ALA A 36 -3.41 -16.61 2.75
CA ALA A 36 -2.26 -17.48 3.05
C ALA A 36 -1.11 -16.77 3.77
N LEU A 37 -0.92 -15.50 3.49
CA LEU A 37 0.15 -14.70 4.07
C LEU A 37 -0.35 -13.59 5.00
N ALA A 38 -1.66 -13.52 5.28
CA ALA A 38 -2.29 -12.40 5.98
C ALA A 38 -1.64 -12.10 7.35
N HIS A 39 -1.33 -13.13 8.14
CA HIS A 39 -0.71 -12.97 9.46
C HIS A 39 0.74 -12.48 9.39
N VAL A 40 1.45 -12.78 8.30
CA VAL A 40 2.85 -12.41 8.12
C VAL A 40 2.96 -11.04 7.47
N LEU A 41 2.27 -10.83 6.35
CA LEU A 41 2.32 -9.57 5.60
C LEU A 41 1.64 -8.43 6.38
N GLY A 42 0.51 -8.74 7.00
CA GLY A 42 -0.35 -7.74 7.61
C GLY A 42 -1.44 -7.23 6.65
N TYR A 43 -1.91 -6.04 6.91
CA TYR A 43 -2.95 -5.41 6.11
C TYR A 43 -2.81 -3.89 6.09
N VAL A 44 -3.37 -3.29 5.06
CA VAL A 44 -3.52 -1.83 4.96
C VAL A 44 -4.91 -1.40 5.40
N SER A 45 -5.01 -0.24 5.99
CA SER A 45 -6.28 0.38 6.38
C SER A 45 -6.16 1.88 6.29
N LYS A 46 -7.30 2.56 6.29
CA LYS A 46 -7.36 4.02 6.23
C LYS A 46 -6.50 4.65 7.33
N ILE A 47 -5.81 5.72 6.95
CA ILE A 47 -5.05 6.54 7.87
C ILE A 47 -6.01 7.16 8.88
N ASN A 48 -5.71 7.04 10.16
CA ASN A 48 -6.46 7.66 11.25
C ASN A 48 -5.64 8.78 11.93
N ASP A 49 -6.26 9.51 12.86
CA ASP A 49 -5.63 10.64 13.54
C ASP A 49 -4.37 10.26 14.32
N ASN A 50 -4.29 9.04 14.84
CA ASN A 50 -3.11 8.56 15.55
C ASN A 50 -1.96 8.24 14.59
N ASP A 51 -2.29 7.70 13.42
CA ASP A 51 -1.31 7.47 12.35
C ASP A 51 -0.75 8.81 11.86
N LEU A 52 -1.61 9.80 11.63
CA LEU A 52 -1.19 11.16 11.23
C LEU A 52 -0.21 11.78 12.23
N LYS A 53 -0.52 11.70 13.53
CA LYS A 53 0.38 12.18 14.58
C LYS A 53 1.72 11.44 14.58
N ALA A 54 1.71 10.13 14.36
CA ALA A 54 2.93 9.33 14.30
C ALA A 54 3.77 9.63 13.05
N LEU A 55 3.13 9.90 11.93
CA LEU A 55 3.79 10.33 10.69
C LEU A 55 4.40 11.73 10.83
N ASP A 56 3.67 12.65 11.46
CA ASP A 56 4.13 14.01 11.72
C ASP A 56 5.37 14.03 12.63
N GLN A 57 5.35 13.25 13.71
CA GLN A 57 6.51 13.08 14.61
C GLN A 57 7.75 12.53 13.90
N LYS A 58 7.56 11.74 12.84
CA LYS A 58 8.65 11.19 12.02
C LYS A 58 9.04 12.09 10.86
N GLY A 59 8.36 13.22 10.65
CA GLY A 59 8.57 14.11 9.51
C GLY A 59 8.16 13.48 8.17
N LEU A 60 7.22 12.56 8.18
CA LEU A 60 6.76 11.83 7.00
C LEU A 60 5.34 12.23 6.53
N ALA A 61 4.68 13.16 7.25
CA ALA A 61 3.30 13.55 6.95
C ALA A 61 3.10 14.00 5.50
N GLU A 62 4.03 14.78 4.95
CA GLU A 62 3.96 15.25 3.55
C GLU A 62 4.02 14.11 2.54
N ASN A 63 4.79 13.04 2.85
CA ASN A 63 4.94 11.89 1.97
C ASN A 63 3.65 11.04 1.88
N TYR A 64 2.74 11.20 2.83
CA TYR A 64 1.45 10.52 2.91
C TYR A 64 0.25 11.44 2.65
N ALA A 65 0.49 12.69 2.26
CA ALA A 65 -0.57 13.68 2.10
C ALA A 65 -1.62 13.30 1.02
N ALA A 66 -1.21 12.54 0.01
CA ALA A 66 -2.09 12.04 -1.05
C ALA A 66 -2.63 10.63 -0.78
N ASP A 67 -2.13 9.94 0.25
CA ASP A 67 -2.49 8.56 0.52
C ASP A 67 -3.69 8.46 1.44
N HIS A 68 -4.49 7.42 1.19
CA HIS A 68 -5.65 7.12 2.00
C HIS A 68 -5.41 5.96 2.97
N ASN A 69 -4.40 5.14 2.71
CA ASN A 69 -4.14 3.90 3.42
C ASN A 69 -2.71 3.86 3.97
N ILE A 70 -2.53 3.15 5.09
CA ILE A 70 -1.23 2.86 5.70
C ILE A 70 -1.20 1.42 6.21
N CYS A 71 -0.03 0.80 6.23
CA CYS A 71 0.13 -0.54 6.77
C CYS A 71 0.00 -0.55 8.29
N LYS A 72 -0.86 -1.41 8.82
CA LYS A 72 -1.21 -1.45 10.26
C LYS A 72 -0.42 -2.49 11.03
N GLN A 73 -0.08 -3.59 10.41
CA GLN A 73 0.56 -4.74 11.06
C GLN A 73 1.51 -5.47 10.11
N GLY A 74 2.25 -6.44 10.66
CA GLY A 74 3.07 -7.37 9.93
C GLY A 74 4.34 -6.77 9.34
N ILE A 75 4.89 -7.48 8.39
CA ILE A 75 6.10 -7.09 7.65
C ILE A 75 5.89 -5.79 6.90
N GLU A 76 4.72 -5.57 6.32
CA GLU A 76 4.40 -4.34 5.60
C GLU A 76 4.54 -3.11 6.49
N ARG A 77 4.09 -3.18 7.76
CA ARG A 77 4.26 -2.09 8.71
C ARG A 77 5.73 -1.89 9.10
N TYR A 78 6.47 -2.97 9.32
CA TYR A 78 7.87 -2.88 9.72
C TYR A 78 8.72 -2.23 8.63
N TYR A 79 8.48 -2.60 7.38
CA TYR A 79 9.20 -2.10 6.21
C TYR A 79 8.46 -0.99 5.46
N GLU A 80 7.44 -0.38 6.06
CA GLU A 80 6.60 0.67 5.45
C GLU A 80 7.42 1.72 4.71
N THR A 81 8.42 2.31 5.38
CA THR A 81 9.28 3.37 4.80
C THR A 81 10.04 2.91 3.57
N ALA A 82 10.43 1.63 3.52
CA ALA A 82 11.13 1.08 2.37
C ALA A 82 10.19 0.74 1.21
N LEU A 83 8.98 0.24 1.54
CA LEU A 83 7.97 -0.16 0.57
C LEU A 83 7.23 1.01 -0.05
N HIS A 84 6.96 2.05 0.73
CA HIS A 84 6.18 3.21 0.31
C HIS A 84 6.91 4.06 -0.73
N GLY A 85 8.23 4.24 -0.60
CA GLY A 85 9.00 5.14 -1.45
C GLY A 85 8.82 6.61 -1.08
N LYS A 86 8.89 7.49 -2.08
CA LYS A 86 8.72 8.94 -1.89
C LYS A 86 7.71 9.48 -2.88
N THR A 87 6.72 10.19 -2.38
CA THR A 87 5.72 10.86 -3.20
C THR A 87 6.34 12.03 -3.97
N GLY A 88 6.05 12.10 -5.26
CA GLY A 88 6.40 13.26 -6.08
C GLY A 88 5.41 14.40 -5.86
N TYR A 89 5.82 15.61 -6.22
CA TYR A 89 4.94 16.78 -6.17
C TYR A 89 5.28 17.78 -7.26
N GLN A 90 4.28 18.58 -7.63
CA GLN A 90 4.43 19.68 -8.56
C GLN A 90 4.03 20.98 -7.87
N GLU A 91 4.89 21.98 -7.95
CA GLU A 91 4.57 23.36 -7.57
C GLU A 91 4.10 24.10 -8.82
N VAL A 92 2.89 24.59 -8.79
CA VAL A 92 2.28 25.29 -9.93
C VAL A 92 1.84 26.68 -9.53
N GLU A 93 2.00 27.65 -10.43
CA GLU A 93 1.38 28.96 -10.29
C GLU A 93 -0.02 28.92 -10.87
N VAL A 94 -0.99 29.41 -10.12
CA VAL A 94 -2.40 29.46 -10.53
C VAL A 94 -2.90 30.90 -10.63
N ASP A 95 -3.84 31.15 -11.55
CA ASP A 95 -4.52 32.44 -11.65
C ASP A 95 -5.61 32.56 -10.55
N ASN A 96 -6.28 33.72 -10.53
CA ASN A 96 -7.38 34.00 -9.59
C ASN A 96 -8.63 33.09 -9.78
N HIS A 97 -8.66 32.27 -10.82
CA HIS A 97 -9.69 31.27 -11.10
C HIS A 97 -9.24 29.84 -10.82
N GLY A 98 -8.03 29.66 -10.26
CA GLY A 98 -7.46 28.34 -9.96
C GLY A 98 -6.91 27.58 -11.17
N ARG A 99 -6.73 28.25 -12.33
CA ARG A 99 -6.15 27.62 -13.52
C ARG A 99 -4.63 27.67 -13.47
N ILE A 100 -3.98 26.55 -13.79
CA ILE A 100 -2.51 26.47 -13.84
C ILE A 100 -1.98 27.40 -14.95
N VAL A 101 -1.16 28.36 -14.57
CA VAL A 101 -0.49 29.31 -15.48
C VAL A 101 0.85 28.74 -15.90
N ARG A 102 1.63 28.23 -14.95
CA ARG A 102 2.93 27.59 -15.23
C ARG A 102 3.33 26.63 -14.13
N LEU A 103 4.17 25.67 -14.52
CA LEU A 103 4.86 24.76 -13.61
C LEU A 103 6.11 25.45 -13.08
N LEU A 104 6.24 25.57 -11.75
CA LEU A 104 7.40 26.15 -11.07
C LEU A 104 8.45 25.12 -10.75
N LYS A 105 7.99 23.93 -10.27
CA LYS A 105 8.85 22.84 -9.86
C LYS A 105 8.14 21.52 -10.10
N ASP A 106 8.89 20.53 -10.55
CA ASP A 106 8.44 19.15 -10.72
C ASP A 106 9.43 18.21 -10.04
N VAL A 107 8.96 17.48 -9.04
CA VAL A 107 9.73 16.48 -8.32
C VAL A 107 9.10 15.13 -8.58
N PRO A 108 9.73 14.25 -9.38
CA PRO A 108 9.16 12.96 -9.71
C PRO A 108 9.09 12.05 -8.47
N PRO A 109 8.11 11.15 -8.41
CA PRO A 109 8.02 10.15 -7.36
C PRO A 109 9.19 9.16 -7.44
N VAL A 110 9.58 8.61 -6.29
CA VAL A 110 10.56 7.54 -6.19
C VAL A 110 9.86 6.27 -5.71
N ALA A 111 9.84 5.24 -6.54
CA ALA A 111 9.22 3.97 -6.20
C ALA A 111 9.84 3.35 -4.93
N GLY A 112 9.02 2.65 -4.16
CA GLY A 112 9.47 1.87 -3.02
C GLY A 112 10.37 0.70 -3.43
N LYS A 113 11.02 0.11 -2.46
CA LYS A 113 11.92 -1.04 -2.66
C LYS A 113 11.16 -2.35 -2.61
N ASN A 114 11.58 -3.32 -3.41
CA ASN A 114 11.12 -4.70 -3.27
C ASN A 114 11.74 -5.35 -2.03
N ILE A 115 10.94 -6.17 -1.35
CA ILE A 115 11.39 -6.98 -0.20
C ILE A 115 11.24 -8.44 -0.56
N HIS A 116 12.32 -9.21 -0.35
CA HIS A 116 12.33 -10.65 -0.54
C HIS A 116 12.29 -11.31 0.84
N LEU A 117 11.33 -12.20 1.03
CA LEU A 117 11.15 -12.95 2.26
C LEU A 117 11.76 -14.34 2.11
N THR A 118 12.16 -14.94 3.23
CA THR A 118 12.64 -16.32 3.30
C THR A 118 11.51 -17.34 3.25
N LEU A 119 10.25 -16.91 3.30
CA LEU A 119 9.08 -17.78 3.27
C LEU A 119 8.98 -18.56 1.96
N ASP A 120 8.79 -19.87 2.09
CA ASP A 120 8.41 -20.76 0.99
C ASP A 120 6.89 -20.79 0.87
N LEU A 121 6.37 -20.20 -0.22
CA LEU A 121 4.94 -20.11 -0.45
C LEU A 121 4.27 -21.48 -0.56
N HIS A 122 4.92 -22.45 -1.20
CA HIS A 122 4.36 -23.80 -1.36
C HIS A 122 4.27 -24.52 -0.02
N LEU A 123 5.31 -24.41 0.79
CA LEU A 123 5.31 -24.96 2.15
C LEU A 123 4.23 -24.30 3.01
N GLN A 124 4.11 -22.96 2.94
CA GLN A 124 3.08 -22.18 3.63
C GLN A 124 1.67 -22.69 3.29
N GLN A 125 1.34 -22.77 1.99
CA GLN A 125 0.04 -23.24 1.51
C GLN A 125 -0.23 -24.71 1.87
N TYR A 126 0.80 -25.56 1.82
CA TYR A 126 0.70 -26.96 2.20
C TYR A 126 0.33 -27.10 3.68
N ILE A 127 1.04 -26.41 4.57
CA ILE A 127 0.75 -26.42 6.02
C ILE A 127 -0.66 -25.88 6.28
N GLU A 128 -1.09 -24.84 5.61
CA GLU A 128 -2.45 -24.32 5.74
C GLU A 128 -3.50 -25.37 5.38
N SER A 129 -3.27 -26.13 4.33
CA SER A 129 -4.19 -27.20 3.91
C SER A 129 -4.31 -28.30 4.97
N LEU A 130 -3.20 -28.62 5.65
CA LEU A 130 -3.18 -29.60 6.74
C LEU A 130 -3.90 -29.10 8.00
N LEU A 131 -3.87 -27.80 8.26
CA LEU A 131 -4.50 -27.18 9.42
C LEU A 131 -5.97 -26.82 9.20
N ALA A 132 -6.54 -27.13 8.04
CA ALA A 132 -7.92 -26.78 7.73
C ALA A 132 -8.89 -27.34 8.79
N GLY A 133 -9.68 -26.46 9.42
CA GLY A 133 -10.63 -26.82 10.48
C GLY A 133 -10.03 -27.06 11.86
N GLN A 134 -8.71 -26.93 12.03
CA GLN A 134 -8.05 -27.09 13.33
C GLN A 134 -7.59 -25.73 13.87
N ARG A 135 -7.51 -25.63 15.21
CA ARG A 135 -6.90 -24.47 15.88
C ARG A 135 -5.45 -24.80 16.19
N ALA A 136 -4.54 -24.26 15.41
CA ALA A 136 -3.12 -24.52 15.55
C ALA A 136 -2.27 -23.39 14.97
N ALA A 137 -1.02 -23.32 15.44
CA ALA A 137 0.00 -22.49 14.83
C ALA A 137 1.22 -23.35 14.53
N VAL A 138 1.85 -23.11 13.38
CA VAL A 138 3.06 -23.78 12.92
C VAL A 138 4.08 -22.76 12.50
N LEU A 139 5.30 -22.90 13.02
CA LEU A 139 6.47 -22.15 12.61
C LEU A 139 7.52 -23.14 12.11
N VAL A 140 8.06 -22.89 10.93
CA VAL A 140 9.15 -23.70 10.34
C VAL A 140 10.36 -22.80 10.15
N GLU A 141 11.47 -23.18 10.73
CA GLU A 141 12.74 -22.46 10.66
C GLU A 141 13.85 -23.37 10.13
N ASP A 142 14.78 -22.80 9.38
CA ASP A 142 16.02 -23.44 9.02
C ASP A 142 17.01 -23.32 10.20
N PRO A 143 17.46 -24.44 10.81
CA PRO A 143 18.36 -24.40 11.96
C PRO A 143 19.78 -23.94 11.62
N HIS A 144 20.14 -23.84 10.33
CA HIS A 144 21.48 -23.43 9.91
C HIS A 144 21.68 -21.92 10.00
N ASP A 145 20.65 -21.15 9.65
CA ASP A 145 20.74 -19.69 9.57
C ASP A 145 19.60 -18.94 10.30
N GLY A 146 18.62 -19.70 10.82
CA GLY A 146 17.48 -19.14 11.54
C GLY A 146 16.42 -18.50 10.62
N SER A 147 16.46 -18.76 9.31
CA SER A 147 15.45 -18.24 8.40
C SER A 147 14.10 -18.90 8.63
N VAL A 148 13.05 -18.08 8.65
CA VAL A 148 11.66 -18.56 8.74
C VAL A 148 11.19 -18.97 7.35
N LEU A 149 10.88 -20.26 7.18
CA LEU A 149 10.42 -20.84 5.91
C LEU A 149 8.89 -20.87 5.81
N ALA A 150 8.19 -21.03 6.93
CA ALA A 150 6.74 -20.94 6.99
C ALA A 150 6.26 -20.48 8.36
N MET A 151 5.18 -19.70 8.37
CA MET A 151 4.53 -19.21 9.59
C MET A 151 3.03 -19.17 9.37
N VAL A 152 2.33 -20.16 9.92
CA VAL A 152 0.90 -20.39 9.74
C VAL A 152 0.19 -20.34 11.07
N SER A 153 -0.94 -19.65 11.12
CA SER A 153 -1.85 -19.65 12.26
C SER A 153 -3.29 -19.85 11.78
N ASN A 154 -4.02 -20.75 12.42
CA ASN A 154 -5.42 -21.03 12.12
C ASN A 154 -6.24 -21.09 13.43
N PRO A 155 -7.44 -20.47 13.54
CA PRO A 155 -8.15 -19.70 12.50
C PRO A 155 -7.48 -18.34 12.21
N ARG A 156 -7.80 -17.81 11.06
CA ARG A 156 -7.31 -16.50 10.55
C ARG A 156 -8.17 -15.36 11.03
#